data_cae5a3d4f9bbd39e8a0f69aa72d1a1e2
#
_entry.id   cae5a3d4f9bbd39e8a0f69aa72d1a1e2
#
_cell.length_a   1.000
_cell.length_b   1.000
_cell.length_c   1.000
_cell.angle_alpha   90.00
_cell.angle_beta   90.00
_cell.angle_gamma   90.00
#
_symmetry.space_group_name_H-M   'P 1'
#
loop_
_entity.id
_entity.type
_entity.pdbx_description
1 polymer ?
#
loop_
_entity_poly.entity_id
_entity_poly.type
_entity_poly.pdbx_seq_one_letter_code
_entity_poly.pdbx_strand_id
1 'polypeptide(L)'
;IVFPPYSAAEIKSILEQRTNVAFEQESISQGAINLCSALAGSEHGDARRAVDLLRIAAEVAEREGANRLEENHIRIAVQKIERDKIYIALKSLPLQQKTLLLSISETKQNCTTGDVYENYESISKKIGIETLTQRRISSMISELDLLGLITANVVSHGRYGRTKKIKKIKNHEHAIKEVFKQDQTLSILL
;
A
#
# COMPACT_ATOMS: atom_id res chain seq x y z
N ILE A 1 -19.44 25.34 10.32
CA ILE A 1 -18.27 25.88 9.60
C ILE A 1 -17.70 24.73 8.80
N VAL A 2 -17.56 24.87 7.48
CA VAL A 2 -16.96 23.88 6.59
C VAL A 2 -15.52 24.33 6.32
N PHE A 3 -14.54 23.46 6.57
CA PHE A 3 -13.15 23.68 6.20
C PHE A 3 -12.87 22.90 4.91
N PRO A 4 -12.74 23.60 3.76
CA PRO A 4 -12.38 22.92 2.52
C PRO A 4 -10.93 22.42 2.57
N PRO A 5 -10.60 21.38 1.77
CA PRO A 5 -9.21 20.96 1.61
C PRO A 5 -8.37 22.09 1.00
N TYR A 6 -7.09 22.15 1.37
CA TYR A 6 -6.16 23.12 0.81
C TYR A 6 -5.86 22.85 -0.66
N SER A 7 -5.75 23.90 -1.46
CA SER A 7 -5.19 23.83 -2.80
C SER A 7 -3.68 23.60 -2.78
N ALA A 8 -3.11 23.14 -3.89
CA ALA A 8 -1.66 22.95 -4.00
C ALA A 8 -0.88 24.27 -3.76
N ALA A 9 -1.47 25.42 -4.15
CA ALA A 9 -0.85 26.74 -3.92
C ALA A 9 -0.80 27.13 -2.44
N GLU A 10 -1.89 26.87 -1.71
CA GLU A 10 -1.94 27.10 -0.27
C GLU A 10 -0.98 26.16 0.49
N ILE A 11 -0.94 24.87 0.12
CA ILE A 11 0.03 23.92 0.67
C ILE A 11 1.46 24.37 0.40
N LYS A 12 1.75 24.86 -0.82
CA LYS A 12 3.07 25.39 -1.16
C LYS A 12 3.45 26.54 -0.23
N SER A 13 2.57 27.51 -0.01
CA SER A 13 2.82 28.64 0.91
C SER A 13 3.08 28.16 2.35
N ILE A 14 2.31 27.17 2.82
CA ILE A 14 2.51 26.56 4.13
C ILE A 14 3.89 25.88 4.23
N LEU A 15 4.29 25.12 3.20
CA LEU A 15 5.59 24.44 3.16
C LEU A 15 6.73 25.44 3.13
N GLU A 16 6.64 26.51 2.32
CA GLU A 16 7.67 27.57 2.27
C GLU A 16 7.87 28.25 3.63
N GLN A 17 6.79 28.56 4.34
CA GLN A 17 6.89 29.11 5.70
C GLN A 17 7.55 28.11 6.68
N ARG A 18 7.20 26.83 6.59
CA ARG A 18 7.77 25.80 7.48
C ARG A 18 9.23 25.51 7.16
N THR A 19 9.60 25.46 5.88
CA THR A 19 10.99 25.23 5.47
C THR A 19 11.92 26.36 5.87
N ASN A 20 11.49 27.62 5.82
CA ASN A 20 12.29 28.74 6.28
C ASN A 20 12.66 28.69 7.78
N VAL A 21 11.87 27.96 8.58
CA VAL A 21 12.13 27.79 10.01
C VAL A 21 12.91 26.52 10.32
N ALA A 22 12.66 25.44 9.55
CA ALA A 22 13.13 24.10 9.87
C ALA A 22 14.40 23.67 9.08
N PHE A 23 14.73 24.36 7.99
CA PHE A 23 15.84 24.02 7.12
C PHE A 23 16.86 25.14 7.08
N GLU A 24 18.13 24.80 6.90
CA GLU A 24 19.17 25.76 6.60
C GLU A 24 18.95 26.41 5.22
N GLN A 25 19.49 27.59 5.02
CA GLN A 25 19.39 28.29 3.74
C GLN A 25 19.95 27.40 2.62
N GLU A 26 19.22 27.34 1.50
CA GLU A 26 19.56 26.57 0.30
C GLU A 26 19.61 25.03 0.44
N SER A 27 19.31 24.47 1.63
CA SER A 27 19.31 23.02 1.84
C SER A 27 18.13 22.30 1.20
N ILE A 28 17.15 23.04 0.65
CA ILE A 28 16.00 22.48 -0.07
C ILE A 28 15.83 23.17 -1.42
N SER A 29 15.53 22.37 -2.47
CA SER A 29 15.23 22.89 -3.78
C SER A 29 13.79 23.36 -3.93
N GLN A 30 13.54 24.40 -4.71
CA GLN A 30 12.19 24.88 -5.02
C GLN A 30 11.37 23.78 -5.74
N GLY A 31 12.03 22.95 -6.54
CA GLY A 31 11.43 21.79 -7.20
C GLY A 31 10.86 20.79 -6.22
N ALA A 32 11.58 20.50 -5.12
CA ALA A 32 11.10 19.60 -4.08
C ALA A 32 9.85 20.14 -3.38
N ILE A 33 9.81 21.43 -3.04
CA ILE A 33 8.63 22.08 -2.44
C ILE A 33 7.45 22.03 -3.42
N ASN A 34 7.67 22.36 -4.69
CA ASN A 34 6.63 22.33 -5.71
C ASN A 34 6.07 20.91 -5.91
N LEU A 35 6.92 19.90 -6.01
CA LEU A 35 6.48 18.52 -6.16
C LEU A 35 5.70 18.03 -4.92
N CYS A 36 6.20 18.33 -3.72
CA CYS A 36 5.55 17.95 -2.46
C CYS A 36 4.14 18.56 -2.36
N SER A 37 4.02 19.87 -2.66
CA SER A 37 2.72 20.58 -2.62
C SER A 37 1.75 20.07 -3.67
N ALA A 38 2.22 19.75 -4.89
CA ALA A 38 1.39 19.19 -5.95
C ALA A 38 0.85 17.80 -5.59
N LEU A 39 1.69 16.93 -5.05
CA LEU A 39 1.29 15.58 -4.62
C LEU A 39 0.25 15.64 -3.49
N ALA A 40 0.50 16.43 -2.46
CA ALA A 40 -0.42 16.56 -1.33
C ALA A 40 -1.76 17.22 -1.75
N GLY A 41 -1.71 18.21 -2.64
CA GLY A 41 -2.90 18.87 -3.17
C GLY A 41 -3.76 17.96 -4.04
N SER A 42 -3.14 17.07 -4.84
CA SER A 42 -3.85 16.13 -5.71
C SER A 42 -4.54 15.00 -4.94
N GLU A 43 -4.02 14.61 -3.76
CA GLU A 43 -4.59 13.50 -3.01
C GLU A 43 -5.83 13.93 -2.20
N HIS A 44 -5.68 14.81 -1.24
CA HIS A 44 -6.79 15.22 -0.36
C HIS A 44 -6.67 16.67 0.14
N GLY A 45 -5.67 17.42 -0.31
CA GLY A 45 -5.42 18.77 0.18
C GLY A 45 -5.05 18.84 1.68
N ASP A 46 -4.35 17.84 2.19
CA ASP A 46 -3.95 17.75 3.60
C ASP A 46 -2.53 18.31 3.80
N ALA A 47 -2.44 19.46 4.46
CA ALA A 47 -1.17 20.13 4.77
C ALA A 47 -0.29 19.31 5.73
N ARG A 48 -0.87 18.53 6.67
CA ARG A 48 -0.09 17.67 7.58
C ARG A 48 0.64 16.59 6.80
N ARG A 49 -0.04 15.99 5.83
CA ARG A 49 0.55 14.99 4.95
C ARG A 49 1.69 15.58 4.11
N ALA A 50 1.55 16.82 3.65
CA ALA A 50 2.62 17.52 2.94
C ALA A 50 3.87 17.71 3.82
N VAL A 51 3.68 18.12 5.06
CA VAL A 51 4.78 18.29 6.03
C VAL A 51 5.43 16.94 6.38
N ASP A 52 4.64 15.88 6.58
CA ASP A 52 5.18 14.55 6.84
C ASP A 52 5.96 13.99 5.66
N LEU A 53 5.46 14.19 4.42
CA LEU A 53 6.19 13.81 3.21
C LEU A 53 7.53 14.52 3.10
N LEU A 54 7.55 15.83 3.36
CA LEU A 54 8.76 16.63 3.35
C LEU A 54 9.77 16.16 4.42
N ARG A 55 9.29 15.87 5.64
CA ARG A 55 10.10 15.33 6.72
C ARG A 55 10.77 14.00 6.34
N ILE A 56 9.99 13.06 5.77
CA ILE A 56 10.51 11.77 5.35
C ILE A 56 11.51 11.93 4.20
N ALA A 57 11.28 12.88 3.28
CA ALA A 57 12.21 13.19 2.20
C ALA A 57 13.52 13.79 2.73
N ALA A 58 13.46 14.61 3.79
CA ALA A 58 14.66 15.13 4.47
C ALA A 58 15.47 13.99 5.12
N GLU A 59 14.80 13.06 5.81
CA GLU A 59 15.46 11.86 6.36
C GLU A 59 16.13 11.00 5.27
N VAL A 60 15.53 10.92 4.08
CA VAL A 60 16.13 10.21 2.93
C VAL A 60 17.38 10.94 2.45
N ALA A 61 17.29 12.25 2.22
CA ALA A 61 18.42 13.07 1.78
C ALA A 61 19.60 13.00 2.75
N GLU A 62 19.31 13.08 4.06
CA GLU A 62 20.29 12.98 5.13
C GLU A 62 21.02 11.61 5.14
N ARG A 63 20.27 10.51 4.96
CA ARG A 63 20.84 9.16 4.89
C ARG A 63 21.70 8.94 3.64
N GLU A 64 21.40 9.64 2.54
CA GLU A 64 22.18 9.62 1.30
C GLU A 64 23.40 10.56 1.38
N GLY A 65 23.54 11.33 2.45
CA GLY A 65 24.59 12.34 2.61
C GLY A 65 24.47 13.49 1.62
N ALA A 66 23.25 13.77 1.16
CA ALA A 66 22.99 14.84 0.22
C ALA A 66 23.03 16.20 0.90
N ASN A 67 23.73 17.16 0.31
CA ASN A 67 23.81 18.54 0.83
C ASN A 67 22.50 19.32 0.60
N ARG A 68 21.61 18.81 -0.26
CA ARG A 68 20.37 19.48 -0.62
C ARG A 68 19.25 18.47 -0.87
N LEU A 69 18.03 18.80 -0.36
CA LEU A 69 16.82 18.04 -0.63
C LEU A 69 16.30 18.37 -2.03
N GLU A 70 16.26 17.37 -2.90
CA GLU A 70 15.83 17.45 -4.30
C GLU A 70 14.53 16.69 -4.54
N GLU A 71 13.92 16.86 -5.73
CA GLU A 71 12.70 16.16 -6.13
C GLU A 71 12.81 14.64 -6.03
N ASN A 72 14.00 14.08 -6.29
CA ASN A 72 14.22 12.64 -6.20
C ASN A 72 13.95 12.10 -4.79
N HIS A 73 14.39 12.83 -3.76
CA HIS A 73 14.15 12.45 -2.35
C HIS A 73 12.67 12.45 -2.00
N ILE A 74 11.87 13.39 -2.58
CA ILE A 74 10.40 13.39 -2.46
C ILE A 74 9.80 12.12 -3.07
N ARG A 75 10.24 11.73 -4.27
CA ARG A 75 9.76 10.51 -4.95
C ARG A 75 10.08 9.24 -4.15
N ILE A 76 11.27 9.15 -3.60
CA ILE A 76 11.69 8.04 -2.72
C ILE A 76 10.85 8.02 -1.44
N ALA A 77 10.59 9.19 -0.84
CA ALA A 77 9.75 9.31 0.34
C ALA A 77 8.31 8.84 0.09
N VAL A 78 7.70 9.18 -1.06
CA VAL A 78 6.39 8.68 -1.46
C VAL A 78 6.39 7.14 -1.51
N GLN A 79 7.36 6.55 -2.20
CA GLN A 79 7.46 5.08 -2.29
C GLN A 79 7.64 4.42 -0.92
N LYS A 80 8.42 5.05 -0.03
CA LYS A 80 8.60 4.57 1.35
C LYS A 80 7.28 4.60 2.13
N ILE A 81 6.55 5.72 2.07
CA ILE A 81 5.24 5.86 2.74
C ILE A 81 4.24 4.82 2.22
N GLU A 82 4.16 4.63 0.91
CA GLU A 82 3.27 3.62 0.32
C GLU A 82 3.64 2.21 0.78
N ARG A 83 4.93 1.88 0.76
CA ARG A 83 5.41 0.59 1.26
C ARG A 83 5.06 0.39 2.73
N ASP A 84 5.29 1.37 3.59
CA ASP A 84 5.01 1.28 5.01
C ASP A 84 3.50 1.11 5.29
N LYS A 85 2.62 1.76 4.52
CA LYS A 85 1.17 1.54 4.56
C LYS A 85 0.79 0.10 4.24
N ILE A 86 1.41 -0.48 3.21
CA ILE A 86 1.19 -1.89 2.84
C ILE A 86 1.63 -2.83 3.96
N TYR A 87 2.80 -2.59 4.56
CA TYR A 87 3.30 -3.38 5.69
C TYR A 87 2.37 -3.33 6.89
N ILE A 88 1.86 -2.16 7.25
CA ILE A 88 0.90 -1.98 8.34
C ILE A 88 -0.41 -2.73 8.02
N ALA A 89 -0.94 -2.58 6.81
CA ALA A 89 -2.14 -3.28 6.37
C ALA A 89 -1.96 -4.81 6.46
N LEU A 90 -0.85 -5.35 5.94
CA LEU A 90 -0.55 -6.78 5.98
C LEU A 90 -0.43 -7.33 7.41
N LYS A 91 0.22 -6.58 8.31
CA LYS A 91 0.35 -6.98 9.72
C LYS A 91 -0.99 -7.02 10.45
N SER A 92 -1.89 -6.09 10.14
CA SER A 92 -3.21 -5.98 10.78
C SER A 92 -4.24 -6.99 10.27
N LEU A 93 -3.97 -7.71 9.16
CA LEU A 93 -4.89 -8.71 8.62
C LEU A 93 -5.13 -9.85 9.61
N PRO A 94 -6.38 -10.32 9.78
CA PRO A 94 -6.69 -11.57 10.47
C PRO A 94 -6.03 -12.78 9.77
N LEU A 95 -5.74 -13.84 10.52
CA LEU A 95 -5.06 -15.03 10.01
C LEU A 95 -5.70 -15.61 8.74
N GLN A 96 -7.03 -15.69 8.69
CA GLN A 96 -7.76 -16.17 7.52
C GLN A 96 -7.53 -15.33 6.26
N GLN A 97 -7.45 -13.99 6.40
CA GLN A 97 -7.15 -13.10 5.29
C GLN A 97 -5.68 -13.17 4.86
N LYS A 98 -4.76 -13.33 5.81
CA LYS A 98 -3.34 -13.60 5.51
C LYS A 98 -3.18 -14.90 4.74
N THR A 99 -3.84 -15.99 5.19
CA THR A 99 -3.83 -17.28 4.50
C THR A 99 -4.39 -17.18 3.08
N LEU A 100 -5.49 -16.44 2.90
CA LEU A 100 -6.07 -16.18 1.59
C LEU A 100 -5.12 -15.38 0.69
N LEU A 101 -4.48 -14.34 1.21
CA LEU A 101 -3.54 -13.53 0.45
C LEU A 101 -2.28 -14.33 0.06
N LEU A 102 -1.81 -15.23 0.94
CA LEU A 102 -0.74 -16.18 0.62
C LEU A 102 -1.18 -17.12 -0.51
N SER A 103 -2.38 -17.68 -0.44
CA SER A 103 -2.95 -18.51 -1.51
C SER A 103 -2.97 -17.79 -2.85
N ILE A 104 -3.38 -16.53 -2.87
CA ILE A 104 -3.37 -15.69 -4.07
C ILE A 104 -1.93 -15.48 -4.56
N SER A 105 -0.97 -15.25 -3.65
CA SER A 105 0.43 -15.01 -4.03
C SER A 105 1.10 -16.22 -4.67
N GLU A 106 0.69 -17.43 -4.33
CA GLU A 106 1.20 -18.69 -4.90
C GLU A 106 0.49 -19.13 -6.19
N THR A 107 -0.73 -18.62 -6.44
CA THR A 107 -1.50 -18.94 -7.65
C THR A 107 -0.91 -18.22 -8.88
N LYS A 108 -1.32 -18.60 -10.08
CA LYS A 108 -0.93 -17.92 -11.33
C LYS A 108 -1.43 -16.48 -11.37
N GLN A 109 -0.77 -15.63 -12.14
CA GLN A 109 -1.29 -14.30 -12.44
C GLN A 109 -2.64 -14.42 -13.18
N ASN A 110 -3.64 -13.58 -12.84
CA ASN A 110 -4.99 -13.64 -13.40
C ASN A 110 -5.76 -14.94 -13.07
N CYS A 111 -5.76 -15.36 -11.82
CA CYS A 111 -6.52 -16.50 -11.34
C CYS A 111 -8.00 -16.17 -11.09
N THR A 112 -8.81 -17.22 -10.99
CA THR A 112 -10.24 -17.13 -10.64
C THR A 112 -10.45 -17.36 -9.14
N THR A 113 -11.67 -17.07 -8.65
CA THR A 113 -12.05 -17.38 -7.26
C THR A 113 -11.94 -18.90 -6.98
N GLY A 114 -12.21 -19.77 -7.96
CA GLY A 114 -12.07 -21.21 -7.83
C GLY A 114 -10.62 -21.63 -7.62
N ASP A 115 -9.71 -21.16 -8.48
CA ASP A 115 -8.28 -21.45 -8.39
C ASP A 115 -7.70 -21.04 -7.02
N VAL A 116 -8.11 -19.87 -6.54
CA VAL A 116 -7.68 -19.36 -5.23
C VAL A 116 -8.26 -20.20 -4.11
N TYR A 117 -9.51 -20.65 -4.22
CA TYR A 117 -10.16 -21.45 -3.19
C TYR A 117 -9.49 -22.82 -3.03
N GLU A 118 -9.16 -23.52 -4.10
CA GLU A 118 -8.43 -24.79 -4.05
C GLU A 118 -7.09 -24.67 -3.34
N ASN A 119 -6.33 -23.62 -3.68
CA ASN A 119 -5.04 -23.36 -3.02
C ASN A 119 -5.22 -22.97 -1.55
N TYR A 120 -6.23 -22.14 -1.24
CA TYR A 120 -6.57 -21.78 0.14
C TYR A 120 -6.93 -23.01 1.00
N GLU A 121 -7.73 -23.95 0.47
CA GLU A 121 -8.02 -25.21 1.17
C GLU A 121 -6.76 -26.01 1.48
N SER A 122 -5.87 -26.14 0.50
CA SER A 122 -4.61 -26.85 0.65
C SER A 122 -3.74 -26.23 1.76
N ILE A 123 -3.60 -24.91 1.75
CA ILE A 123 -2.82 -24.17 2.74
C ILE A 123 -3.46 -24.26 4.12
N SER A 124 -4.79 -24.06 4.24
CA SER A 124 -5.53 -24.13 5.50
C SER A 124 -5.36 -25.49 6.19
N LYS A 125 -5.40 -26.58 5.42
CA LYS A 125 -5.16 -27.94 5.93
C LYS A 125 -3.72 -28.13 6.43
N LYS A 126 -2.73 -27.57 5.73
CA LYS A 126 -1.31 -27.67 6.14
C LYS A 126 -1.03 -26.95 7.46
N ILE A 127 -1.65 -25.79 7.69
CA ILE A 127 -1.45 -25.00 8.92
C ILE A 127 -2.46 -25.32 10.02
N GLY A 128 -3.41 -26.23 9.77
CA GLY A 128 -4.36 -26.72 10.77
C GLY A 128 -5.46 -25.73 11.15
N ILE A 129 -5.86 -24.82 10.24
CA ILE A 129 -6.97 -23.89 10.46
C ILE A 129 -8.25 -24.37 9.78
N GLU A 130 -9.41 -23.93 10.31
CA GLU A 130 -10.70 -24.21 9.72
C GLU A 130 -10.81 -23.63 8.32
N THR A 131 -11.24 -24.43 7.35
CA THR A 131 -11.48 -24.04 5.97
C THR A 131 -12.83 -23.32 5.85
N LEU A 132 -12.81 -22.07 5.41
CA LEU A 132 -14.02 -21.28 5.19
C LEU A 132 -14.70 -21.67 3.88
N THR A 133 -16.01 -21.33 3.77
CA THR A 133 -16.77 -21.56 2.54
C THR A 133 -16.32 -20.67 1.40
N GLN A 134 -16.48 -21.12 0.16
CA GLN A 134 -16.15 -20.36 -1.04
C GLN A 134 -16.87 -19.00 -1.11
N ARG A 135 -18.09 -18.91 -0.58
CA ARG A 135 -18.84 -17.65 -0.46
C ARG A 135 -18.11 -16.65 0.44
N ARG A 136 -17.60 -17.11 1.62
CA ARG A 136 -16.82 -16.24 2.53
C ARG A 136 -15.51 -15.82 1.91
N ILE A 137 -14.81 -16.73 1.25
CA ILE A 137 -13.58 -16.41 0.50
C ILE A 137 -13.83 -15.34 -0.57
N SER A 138 -14.94 -15.46 -1.33
CA SER A 138 -15.30 -14.43 -2.31
C SER A 138 -15.56 -13.06 -1.68
N SER A 139 -16.14 -12.99 -0.48
CA SER A 139 -16.28 -11.74 0.28
C SER A 139 -14.92 -11.17 0.68
N MET A 140 -14.04 -12.00 1.26
CA MET A 140 -12.71 -11.61 1.69
C MET A 140 -11.83 -11.14 0.52
N ILE A 141 -11.97 -11.72 -0.68
CA ILE A 141 -11.33 -11.21 -1.90
C ILE A 141 -11.76 -9.77 -2.19
N SER A 142 -13.05 -9.42 -1.99
CA SER A 142 -13.48 -8.02 -2.15
C SER A 142 -12.92 -7.10 -1.07
N GLU A 143 -12.79 -7.58 0.16
CA GLU A 143 -12.18 -6.85 1.26
C GLU A 143 -10.69 -6.56 0.97
N LEU A 144 -9.94 -7.54 0.46
CA LEU A 144 -8.53 -7.37 0.06
C LEU A 144 -8.36 -6.43 -1.15
N ASP A 145 -9.31 -6.42 -2.07
CA ASP A 145 -9.38 -5.50 -3.21
C ASP A 145 -9.60 -4.06 -2.72
N LEU A 146 -10.55 -3.84 -1.81
CA LEU A 146 -10.80 -2.55 -1.17
C LEU A 146 -9.58 -2.02 -0.39
N LEU A 147 -8.79 -2.91 0.21
CA LEU A 147 -7.54 -2.55 0.88
C LEU A 147 -6.39 -2.27 -0.10
N GLY A 148 -6.60 -2.44 -1.40
CA GLY A 148 -5.58 -2.23 -2.42
C GLY A 148 -4.46 -3.27 -2.40
N LEU A 149 -4.65 -4.43 -1.77
CA LEU A 149 -3.64 -5.50 -1.70
C LEU A 149 -3.65 -6.41 -2.93
N ILE A 150 -4.77 -6.48 -3.62
CA ILE A 150 -4.98 -7.19 -4.88
C ILE A 150 -5.89 -6.35 -5.80
N THR A 151 -6.12 -6.82 -7.02
CA THR A 151 -7.18 -6.29 -7.89
C THR A 151 -8.13 -7.41 -8.26
N ALA A 152 -9.45 -7.25 -8.03
CA ALA A 152 -10.44 -8.28 -8.28
C ALA A 152 -11.63 -7.73 -9.08
N ASN A 153 -11.75 -8.14 -10.34
CA ASN A 153 -12.83 -7.75 -11.24
C ASN A 153 -13.86 -8.87 -11.41
N VAL A 154 -15.15 -8.55 -11.28
CA VAL A 154 -16.23 -9.50 -11.53
C VAL A 154 -16.35 -9.75 -13.03
N VAL A 155 -16.27 -11.01 -13.43
CA VAL A 155 -16.48 -11.46 -14.80
C VAL A 155 -17.73 -12.33 -14.86
N SER A 156 -18.64 -12.02 -15.77
CA SER A 156 -19.85 -12.81 -15.99
C SER A 156 -19.62 -13.80 -17.14
N HIS A 157 -19.92 -15.07 -16.88
CA HIS A 157 -19.93 -16.13 -17.89
C HIS A 157 -21.34 -16.45 -18.37
N GLY A 158 -22.22 -15.46 -18.39
CA GLY A 158 -23.61 -15.60 -18.79
C GLY A 158 -24.35 -16.63 -17.91
N ARG A 159 -24.95 -17.68 -18.52
CA ARG A 159 -25.67 -18.75 -17.82
C ARG A 159 -24.81 -19.58 -16.85
N TYR A 160 -23.48 -19.52 -16.97
CA TYR A 160 -22.55 -20.26 -16.11
C TYR A 160 -22.18 -19.50 -14.81
N GLY A 161 -22.81 -18.35 -14.58
CA GLY A 161 -22.63 -17.60 -13.33
C GLY A 161 -21.59 -16.49 -13.42
N ARG A 162 -21.17 -16.02 -12.25
CA ARG A 162 -20.19 -14.93 -12.09
C ARG A 162 -18.99 -15.43 -11.29
N THR A 163 -17.80 -15.07 -11.72
CA THR A 163 -16.55 -15.28 -10.97
C THR A 163 -15.77 -13.99 -10.88
N LYS A 164 -14.77 -13.93 -9.98
CA LYS A 164 -13.83 -12.82 -9.94
C LYS A 164 -12.54 -13.24 -10.62
N LYS A 165 -12.01 -12.35 -11.46
CA LYS A 165 -10.66 -12.43 -12.01
C LYS A 165 -9.73 -11.61 -11.13
N ILE A 166 -8.78 -12.29 -10.50
CA ILE A 166 -7.91 -11.74 -9.48
C ILE A 166 -6.53 -11.52 -10.07
N LYS A 167 -5.98 -10.32 -9.85
CA LYS A 167 -4.62 -9.96 -10.26
C LYS A 167 -3.79 -9.59 -9.03
N LYS A 168 -2.58 -10.12 -8.96
CA LYS A 168 -1.59 -9.73 -7.97
C LYS A 168 -1.01 -8.36 -8.30
N ILE A 169 -0.72 -7.57 -7.28
CA ILE A 169 0.02 -6.32 -7.43
C ILE A 169 1.51 -6.66 -7.25
N LYS A 170 2.30 -6.54 -8.31
CA LYS A 170 3.71 -6.98 -8.36
C LYS A 170 4.58 -6.44 -7.21
N ASN A 171 4.37 -5.20 -6.82
CA ASN A 171 5.17 -4.55 -5.76
C ASN A 171 4.86 -5.08 -4.34
N HIS A 172 3.79 -5.86 -4.15
CA HIS A 172 3.36 -6.36 -2.85
C HIS A 172 3.93 -7.76 -2.52
N GLU A 173 4.41 -8.52 -3.49
CA GLU A 173 4.87 -9.91 -3.28
C GLU A 173 6.02 -10.01 -2.27
N HIS A 174 6.97 -9.08 -2.32
CA HIS A 174 8.08 -9.04 -1.37
C HIS A 174 7.59 -8.73 0.05
N ALA A 175 6.73 -7.71 0.19
CA ALA A 175 6.16 -7.31 1.47
C ALA A 175 5.32 -8.43 2.11
N ILE A 176 4.53 -9.15 1.30
CA ILE A 176 3.72 -10.29 1.74
C ILE A 176 4.64 -11.37 2.32
N LYS A 177 5.68 -11.77 1.60
CA LYS A 177 6.63 -12.79 2.06
C LYS A 177 7.36 -12.37 3.33
N GLU A 178 7.80 -11.13 3.42
CA GLU A 178 8.56 -10.61 4.56
C GLU A 178 7.69 -10.54 5.82
N VAL A 179 6.46 -10.03 5.72
CA VAL A 179 5.53 -9.94 6.85
C VAL A 179 5.09 -11.33 7.31
N PHE A 180 4.82 -12.25 6.37
CA PHE A 180 4.31 -13.58 6.73
C PHE A 180 5.40 -14.51 7.26
N LYS A 181 6.68 -14.31 6.92
CA LYS A 181 7.80 -14.97 7.59
C LYS A 181 7.89 -14.65 9.09
N GLN A 182 7.39 -13.50 9.50
CA GLN A 182 7.34 -13.09 10.91
C GLN A 182 6.08 -13.60 11.63
N ASP A 183 5.11 -14.15 10.91
CA ASP A 183 3.88 -14.70 11.49
C ASP A 183 4.13 -16.14 11.96
N GLN A 184 3.84 -16.43 13.25
CA GLN A 184 4.11 -17.72 13.87
C GLN A 184 3.45 -18.91 13.13
N THR A 185 2.29 -18.70 12.54
CA THR A 185 1.51 -19.75 11.88
C THR A 185 1.91 -19.92 10.41
N LEU A 186 2.20 -18.84 9.71
CA LEU A 186 2.47 -18.84 8.26
C LEU A 186 3.95 -19.05 7.93
N SER A 187 4.85 -18.80 8.88
CA SER A 187 6.29 -19.00 8.69
C SER A 187 6.69 -20.44 8.35
N ILE A 188 5.84 -21.41 8.71
CA ILE A 188 6.04 -22.84 8.42
C ILE A 188 5.96 -23.14 6.91
N LEU A 189 5.30 -22.26 6.13
CA LEU A 189 5.04 -22.44 4.70
C LEU A 189 6.02 -21.67 3.80
N LEU A 190 6.83 -20.78 4.35
CA LEU A 190 7.72 -19.85 3.64
C LEU A 190 9.19 -20.13 3.94
#